data_bbdf813c0d850091f1d066ebbf46ffe6
#
_entry.id   bbdf813c0d850091f1d066ebbf46ffe6
#
_cell.length_a   1.000
_cell.length_b   1.000
_cell.length_c   1.000
_cell.angle_alpha   90.00
_cell.angle_beta   90.00
_cell.angle_gamma   90.00
#
_symmetry.space_group_name_H-M   'P 1'
#
loop_
_entity.id
_entity.type
_entity.pdbx_description
1 polymer ?
#
loop_
_entity_poly.entity_id
_entity_poly.type
_entity_poly.pdbx_seq_one_letter_code
_entity_poly.pdbx_strand_id
1 'polypeptide(L)'
;MQEIVDQLAATIRAAAASNAPLCIRSGGTKDFYGQQNKERDGGSGSILDPTAYAGIVDYEPTELVVTARAGTPLMQLETELNGRGQMLAFEPPHFGTGATLGGCIATGLSGPRRASAGAVRDFVLGVRMLDGKGDDLSFGGQVMKNVAGYDIPRLMAGSLGTLGLLLEVSLKVLPLPAEERTLRLSMNEAEAIETMNRWAGKPLPVSATCFCDGELTVRLSGATSAVRAARAVLGGEEIVESSSFWKSIREQIHPFFRAGKQLWRLSIKSTTAPLSLPGKQLIEWSGAVRWLSVDAEMDNEAVEALVRKAARDAGGHASVFRSQTPAPAVFHPLPPAMMNIHRRLKEKFDPTGIFNPGRLYPEL
;
A
#
# COMPACT_ATOMS: atom_id res chain seq x y z
N MET A 1 25.64 -2.29 13.48
CA MET A 1 24.50 -1.54 12.91
C MET A 1 24.89 -0.14 12.45
N GLN A 2 25.63 0.65 13.24
CA GLN A 2 26.10 1.97 12.80
C GLN A 2 26.99 1.87 11.55
N GLU A 3 27.88 0.91 11.49
CA GLU A 3 28.75 0.68 10.33
C GLU A 3 27.96 0.47 9.03
N ILE A 4 26.80 -0.23 9.09
CA ILE A 4 25.91 -0.41 7.92
C ILE A 4 25.34 0.94 7.49
N VAL A 5 24.89 1.78 8.43
CA VAL A 5 24.38 3.12 8.13
C VAL A 5 25.46 3.98 7.50
N ASP A 6 26.69 3.93 8.05
CA ASP A 6 27.83 4.69 7.53
C ASP A 6 28.21 4.27 6.09
N GLN A 7 28.17 2.96 5.79
CA GLN A 7 28.38 2.42 4.45
C GLN A 7 27.30 2.87 3.47
N LEU A 8 26.02 2.79 3.87
CA LEU A 8 24.89 3.27 3.05
C LEU A 8 25.02 4.77 2.76
N ALA A 9 25.33 5.57 3.78
CA ALA A 9 25.55 7.01 3.63
C ALA A 9 26.75 7.33 2.72
N ALA A 10 27.85 6.59 2.84
CA ALA A 10 29.01 6.74 1.97
C ALA A 10 28.68 6.42 0.51
N THR A 11 27.89 5.36 0.27
CA THR A 11 27.43 5.00 -1.08
C THR A 11 26.55 6.09 -1.68
N ILE A 12 25.62 6.67 -0.89
CA ILE A 12 24.76 7.79 -1.33
C ILE A 12 25.62 9.01 -1.68
N ARG A 13 26.59 9.39 -0.84
CA ARG A 13 27.48 10.54 -1.11
C ARG A 13 28.31 10.33 -2.38
N ALA A 14 28.84 9.15 -2.60
CA ALA A 14 29.59 8.80 -3.81
C ALA A 14 28.70 8.90 -5.08
N ALA A 15 27.47 8.40 -5.01
CA ALA A 15 26.52 8.49 -6.09
C ALA A 15 26.11 9.96 -6.37
N ALA A 16 25.87 10.75 -5.33
CA ALA A 16 25.56 12.18 -5.46
C ALA A 16 26.71 12.95 -6.11
N ALA A 17 27.96 12.67 -5.73
CA ALA A 17 29.14 13.32 -6.29
C ALA A 17 29.35 13.00 -7.80
N SER A 18 28.91 11.84 -8.25
CA SER A 18 29.03 11.38 -9.64
C SER A 18 27.73 11.54 -10.44
N ASN A 19 26.64 12.03 -9.84
CA ASN A 19 25.28 12.03 -10.39
C ASN A 19 24.83 10.64 -10.88
N ALA A 20 25.27 9.57 -10.21
CA ALA A 20 24.95 8.21 -10.57
C ALA A 20 23.60 7.77 -9.94
N PRO A 21 22.64 7.24 -10.71
CA PRO A 21 21.36 6.83 -10.16
C PRO A 21 21.52 5.64 -9.20
N LEU A 22 20.75 5.64 -8.12
CA LEU A 22 20.64 4.56 -7.13
C LEU A 22 19.25 3.92 -7.18
N CYS A 23 19.21 2.61 -7.32
CA CYS A 23 17.99 1.83 -7.16
C CYS A 23 17.89 1.36 -5.70
N ILE A 24 17.05 1.99 -4.88
CA ILE A 24 16.73 1.50 -3.53
C ILE A 24 15.88 0.26 -3.68
N ARG A 25 16.44 -0.90 -3.34
CA ARG A 25 15.77 -2.20 -3.50
C ARG A 25 16.16 -3.12 -2.35
N SER A 26 15.18 -3.59 -1.59
CA SER A 26 15.35 -4.64 -0.59
C SER A 26 14.86 -5.99 -1.13
N GLY A 27 13.90 -6.65 -0.53
CA GLY A 27 13.42 -7.97 -0.93
C GLY A 27 12.75 -8.10 -2.31
N GLY A 28 12.59 -7.03 -3.07
CA GLY A 28 12.16 -7.05 -4.48
C GLY A 28 10.70 -7.47 -4.74
N THR A 29 9.92 -7.81 -3.71
CA THR A 29 8.57 -8.38 -3.87
C THR A 29 7.56 -7.42 -4.52
N LYS A 30 7.89 -6.13 -4.61
CA LYS A 30 7.06 -5.07 -5.17
C LYS A 30 7.74 -4.32 -6.32
N ASP A 31 8.74 -4.94 -6.97
CA ASP A 31 9.44 -4.35 -8.11
C ASP A 31 8.49 -4.03 -9.28
N PHE A 32 7.45 -4.83 -9.45
CA PHE A 32 6.42 -4.62 -10.45
C PHE A 32 5.59 -3.32 -10.25
N TYR A 33 5.58 -2.75 -9.03
CA TYR A 33 4.75 -1.61 -8.70
C TYR A 33 5.51 -0.29 -8.89
N GLY A 34 4.91 0.64 -9.63
CA GLY A 34 5.50 1.91 -10.03
C GLY A 34 6.00 1.91 -11.48
N GLN A 35 6.45 3.08 -11.94
CA GLN A 35 6.93 3.24 -13.31
C GLN A 35 8.16 2.36 -13.55
N GLN A 36 8.12 1.57 -14.63
CA GLN A 36 9.26 0.76 -15.07
C GLN A 36 10.23 1.64 -15.86
N ASN A 37 11.48 1.63 -15.49
CA ASN A 37 12.53 2.35 -16.20
C ASN A 37 13.62 1.36 -16.61
N LYS A 38 13.85 1.20 -17.93
CA LYS A 38 14.85 0.26 -18.46
C LYS A 38 16.27 0.55 -17.97
N GLU A 39 16.60 1.81 -17.75
CA GLU A 39 17.91 2.22 -17.24
C GLU A 39 18.11 1.81 -15.78
N ARG A 40 17.06 1.83 -14.98
CA ARG A 40 17.06 1.38 -13.59
C ARG A 40 16.98 -0.15 -13.51
N ASP A 41 16.05 -0.75 -14.28
CA ASP A 41 15.69 -2.17 -14.15
C ASP A 41 16.66 -3.08 -14.92
N GLY A 42 17.50 -2.51 -15.83
CA GLY A 42 18.33 -3.27 -16.77
C GLY A 42 19.78 -2.89 -16.87
N GLY A 43 20.35 -1.93 -16.10
CA GLY A 43 21.75 -1.87 -16.27
C GLY A 43 22.60 -0.67 -15.87
N SER A 44 22.13 0.48 -15.45
CA SER A 44 23.06 1.56 -15.09
C SER A 44 22.97 2.02 -13.63
N GLY A 45 21.89 1.74 -12.92
CA GLY A 45 21.76 2.11 -11.52
C GLY A 45 22.36 1.07 -10.57
N SER A 46 23.25 1.48 -9.67
CA SER A 46 23.70 0.64 -8.57
C SER A 46 22.56 0.37 -7.60
N ILE A 47 22.42 -0.89 -7.15
CA ILE A 47 21.44 -1.26 -6.12
C ILE A 47 21.93 -0.77 -4.76
N LEU A 48 21.09 -0.01 -4.06
CA LEU A 48 21.28 0.34 -2.66
C LEU A 48 20.36 -0.56 -1.82
N ASP A 49 20.95 -1.58 -1.20
CA ASP A 49 20.24 -2.63 -0.47
C ASP A 49 20.32 -2.43 1.05
N PRO A 50 19.21 -2.08 1.74
CA PRO A 50 19.18 -1.94 3.19
C PRO A 50 18.83 -3.24 3.93
N THR A 51 18.73 -4.41 3.29
CA THR A 51 18.23 -5.64 3.94
C THR A 51 19.07 -6.07 5.13
N ALA A 52 20.38 -5.81 5.13
CA ALA A 52 21.26 -6.10 6.26
C ALA A 52 20.95 -5.22 7.50
N TYR A 53 20.28 -4.07 7.33
CA TYR A 53 19.86 -3.21 8.42
C TYR A 53 18.47 -3.62 8.91
N ALA A 54 18.41 -4.73 9.67
CA ALA A 54 17.18 -5.39 10.10
C ALA A 54 17.10 -5.57 11.63
N GLY A 55 15.92 -5.86 12.11
CA GLY A 55 15.59 -6.16 13.51
C GLY A 55 14.69 -5.10 14.15
N ILE A 56 13.99 -5.50 15.21
CA ILE A 56 13.18 -4.60 16.04
C ILE A 56 14.14 -3.76 16.89
N VAL A 57 13.91 -2.46 16.92
CA VAL A 57 14.69 -1.49 17.71
C VAL A 57 14.08 -1.34 19.09
N ASP A 58 12.76 -1.16 19.11
CA ASP A 58 11.99 -0.97 20.32
C ASP A 58 10.56 -1.45 20.12
N TYR A 59 9.97 -2.05 21.14
CA TYR A 59 8.59 -2.48 21.11
C TYR A 59 7.95 -2.36 22.48
N GLU A 60 7.01 -1.44 22.59
CA GLU A 60 6.22 -1.23 23.81
C GLU A 60 4.75 -1.63 23.56
N PRO A 61 4.40 -2.89 23.91
CA PRO A 61 3.05 -3.41 23.64
C PRO A 61 1.94 -2.63 24.35
N THR A 62 2.21 -2.05 25.52
CA THR A 62 1.19 -1.30 26.29
C THR A 62 0.87 0.04 25.63
N GLU A 63 1.83 0.64 24.96
CA GLU A 63 1.68 1.87 24.20
C GLU A 63 1.22 1.65 22.74
N LEU A 64 1.13 0.37 22.33
CA LEU A 64 0.76 -0.01 20.95
C LEU A 64 1.71 0.58 19.89
N VAL A 65 3.00 0.60 20.16
CA VAL A 65 4.02 1.16 19.28
C VAL A 65 5.18 0.18 19.12
N VAL A 66 5.62 -0.02 17.87
CA VAL A 66 6.83 -0.75 17.52
C VAL A 66 7.71 0.11 16.63
N THR A 67 9.01 0.12 16.92
CA THR A 67 10.04 0.70 16.05
C THR A 67 10.93 -0.42 15.50
N ALA A 68 11.02 -0.53 14.19
CA ALA A 68 11.84 -1.53 13.55
C ALA A 68 12.65 -0.95 12.38
N ARG A 69 13.77 -1.59 12.08
CA ARG A 69 14.64 -1.24 10.96
C ARG A 69 14.00 -1.61 9.63
N ALA A 70 14.27 -0.82 8.61
CA ALA A 70 13.61 -0.94 7.30
C ALA A 70 13.88 -2.27 6.58
N GLY A 71 15.03 -2.89 6.82
CA GLY A 71 15.39 -4.22 6.29
C GLY A 71 14.67 -5.39 6.99
N THR A 72 13.96 -5.15 8.09
CA THR A 72 13.28 -6.22 8.84
C THR A 72 12.26 -6.94 7.96
N PRO A 73 12.33 -8.29 7.84
CA PRO A 73 11.30 -9.06 7.16
C PRO A 73 9.92 -8.80 7.76
N LEU A 74 8.95 -8.48 6.90
CA LEU A 74 7.61 -8.12 7.34
C LEU A 74 6.94 -9.28 8.10
N MET A 75 7.19 -10.52 7.68
CA MET A 75 6.69 -11.73 8.36
C MET A 75 7.27 -11.87 9.77
N GLN A 76 8.54 -11.51 9.98
CA GLN A 76 9.17 -11.54 11.32
C GLN A 76 8.49 -10.52 12.24
N LEU A 77 8.25 -9.30 11.75
CA LEU A 77 7.56 -8.27 12.52
C LEU A 77 6.13 -8.69 12.88
N GLU A 78 5.36 -9.21 11.92
CA GLU A 78 4.00 -9.70 12.18
C GLU A 78 3.98 -10.88 13.17
N THR A 79 4.97 -11.77 13.12
CA THR A 79 5.09 -12.88 14.06
C THR A 79 5.30 -12.39 15.49
N GLU A 80 6.18 -11.40 15.68
CA GLU A 80 6.43 -10.82 17.01
C GLU A 80 5.18 -10.11 17.56
N LEU A 81 4.50 -9.32 16.72
CA LEU A 81 3.26 -8.64 17.08
C LEU A 81 2.16 -9.63 17.45
N ASN A 82 1.96 -10.68 16.65
CA ASN A 82 0.98 -11.73 16.91
C ASN A 82 1.24 -12.45 18.24
N GLY A 83 2.51 -12.69 18.57
CA GLY A 83 2.91 -13.28 19.87
C GLY A 83 2.50 -12.42 21.07
N ARG A 84 2.22 -11.14 20.86
CA ARG A 84 1.71 -10.19 21.87
C ARG A 84 0.23 -9.85 21.70
N GLY A 85 -0.49 -10.58 20.85
CA GLY A 85 -1.91 -10.34 20.57
C GLY A 85 -2.17 -9.04 19.79
N GLN A 86 -1.19 -8.59 18.97
CA GLN A 86 -1.26 -7.35 18.20
C GLN A 86 -1.04 -7.59 16.72
N MET A 87 -1.36 -6.61 15.88
CA MET A 87 -1.27 -6.71 14.42
C MET A 87 -0.96 -5.38 13.74
N LEU A 88 -0.44 -5.46 12.51
CA LEU A 88 -0.44 -4.37 11.54
C LEU A 88 -1.84 -4.27 10.92
N ALA A 89 -2.69 -3.42 11.48
CA ALA A 89 -4.12 -3.40 11.11
C ALA A 89 -4.40 -2.91 9.69
N PHE A 90 -3.46 -2.25 9.03
CA PHE A 90 -3.56 -1.90 7.62
C PHE A 90 -3.33 -3.09 6.67
N GLU A 91 -3.03 -4.28 7.20
CA GLU A 91 -2.89 -5.56 6.47
C GLU A 91 -1.98 -5.43 5.23
N PRO A 92 -0.68 -5.17 5.39
CA PRO A 92 0.21 -4.95 4.26
C PRO A 92 0.31 -6.19 3.36
N PRO A 93 0.19 -6.06 2.02
CA PRO A 93 0.48 -7.16 1.12
C PRO A 93 1.98 -7.44 1.10
N HIS A 94 2.36 -8.71 1.15
CA HIS A 94 3.74 -9.15 1.07
C HIS A 94 4.20 -9.34 -0.39
N PHE A 95 3.36 -10.00 -1.20
CA PHE A 95 3.68 -10.45 -2.56
C PHE A 95 4.93 -11.34 -2.66
N GLY A 96 5.32 -11.96 -1.57
CA GLY A 96 6.45 -12.88 -1.48
C GLY A 96 7.14 -12.86 -0.11
N THR A 97 7.99 -13.84 0.12
CA THR A 97 8.67 -14.06 1.41
C THR A 97 9.75 -13.01 1.73
N GLY A 98 10.28 -12.34 0.70
CA GLY A 98 11.30 -11.29 0.86
C GLY A 98 10.75 -9.90 1.24
N ALA A 99 9.45 -9.77 1.53
CA ALA A 99 8.86 -8.48 1.90
C ALA A 99 9.51 -7.89 3.17
N THR A 100 9.92 -6.62 3.10
CA THR A 100 10.53 -5.88 4.21
C THR A 100 9.65 -4.75 4.68
N LEU A 101 9.87 -4.28 5.90
CA LEU A 101 9.18 -3.12 6.47
C LEU A 101 9.38 -1.87 5.60
N GLY A 102 10.63 -1.54 5.23
CA GLY A 102 10.92 -0.37 4.40
C GLY A 102 10.22 -0.43 3.05
N GLY A 103 10.21 -1.60 2.38
CA GLY A 103 9.48 -1.80 1.12
C GLY A 103 7.96 -1.69 1.29
N CYS A 104 7.42 -2.10 2.42
CA CYS A 104 6.01 -1.94 2.78
C CYS A 104 5.64 -0.45 2.88
N ILE A 105 6.40 0.33 3.65
CA ILE A 105 6.15 1.77 3.84
C ILE A 105 6.37 2.52 2.53
N ALA A 106 7.48 2.28 1.84
CA ALA A 106 7.81 2.96 0.59
C ALA A 106 6.74 2.78 -0.48
N THR A 107 6.09 1.62 -0.58
CA THR A 107 5.01 1.38 -1.54
C THR A 107 3.65 1.89 -1.10
N GLY A 108 3.43 2.10 0.20
CA GLY A 108 2.19 2.67 0.73
C GLY A 108 0.95 1.79 0.54
N LEU A 109 1.13 0.49 0.27
CA LEU A 109 0.03 -0.43 0.01
C LEU A 109 -0.61 -0.92 1.30
N SER A 110 -1.92 -1.09 1.26
CA SER A 110 -2.73 -1.59 2.37
C SER A 110 -3.72 -2.63 1.86
N GLY A 111 -4.06 -3.58 2.72
CA GLY A 111 -4.95 -4.68 2.40
C GLY A 111 -6.43 -4.41 2.68
N PRO A 112 -7.26 -5.47 2.79
CA PRO A 112 -8.71 -5.39 2.86
C PRO A 112 -9.26 -4.54 4.01
N ARG A 113 -8.59 -4.51 5.17
CA ARG A 113 -9.03 -3.76 6.38
C ARG A 113 -8.87 -2.24 6.27
N ARG A 114 -8.20 -1.74 5.22
CA ARG A 114 -7.88 -0.31 5.12
C ARG A 114 -9.10 0.61 5.29
N ALA A 115 -10.26 0.23 4.76
CA ALA A 115 -11.46 1.07 4.84
C ALA A 115 -11.95 1.29 6.28
N SER A 116 -11.68 0.33 7.18
CA SER A 116 -12.10 0.39 8.59
C SER A 116 -10.97 0.83 9.52
N ALA A 117 -9.73 0.39 9.28
CA ALA A 117 -8.60 0.65 10.17
C ALA A 117 -7.75 1.86 9.78
N GLY A 118 -7.76 2.26 8.51
CA GLY A 118 -6.88 3.28 7.96
C GLY A 118 -5.81 2.72 7.04
N ALA A 119 -5.14 3.59 6.28
CA ALA A 119 -4.05 3.25 5.39
C ALA A 119 -2.73 3.13 6.16
N VAL A 120 -1.71 2.48 5.57
CA VAL A 120 -0.38 2.38 6.18
C VAL A 120 0.16 3.72 6.68
N ARG A 121 -0.02 4.80 5.92
CA ARG A 121 0.42 6.15 6.32
C ARG A 121 -0.21 6.66 7.63
N ASP A 122 -1.38 6.16 7.99
CA ASP A 122 -2.09 6.55 9.23
C ASP A 122 -1.52 5.82 10.46
N PHE A 123 -0.64 4.84 10.24
CA PHE A 123 0.05 4.09 11.27
C PHE A 123 1.53 4.48 11.43
N VAL A 124 2.10 5.25 10.50
CA VAL A 124 3.49 5.71 10.58
C VAL A 124 3.56 6.91 11.53
N LEU A 125 4.26 6.73 12.66
CA LEU A 125 4.44 7.75 13.71
C LEU A 125 5.75 8.48 13.56
N GLY A 126 6.83 7.78 13.16
CA GLY A 126 8.17 8.32 13.01
C GLY A 126 8.98 7.57 11.96
N VAL A 127 9.95 8.24 11.39
CA VAL A 127 10.93 7.66 10.46
C VAL A 127 12.33 8.19 10.74
N ARG A 128 13.35 7.34 10.59
CA ARG A 128 14.74 7.69 10.41
C ARG A 128 15.15 7.31 9.00
N MET A 129 15.85 8.19 8.30
CA MET A 129 16.17 8.02 6.89
C MET A 129 17.47 8.69 6.51
N LEU A 130 18.09 8.24 5.42
CA LEU A 130 19.16 8.96 4.73
C LEU A 130 18.57 9.74 3.55
N ASP A 131 18.89 11.02 3.46
CA ASP A 131 18.53 11.87 2.33
C ASP A 131 19.53 11.72 1.15
N GLY A 132 19.32 12.47 0.05
CA GLY A 132 20.17 12.44 -1.14
C GLY A 132 21.58 13.03 -0.92
N LYS A 133 21.87 13.59 0.26
CA LYS A 133 23.20 14.05 0.67
C LYS A 133 23.89 13.02 1.55
N GLY A 134 23.20 11.93 1.92
CA GLY A 134 23.66 10.96 2.90
C GLY A 134 23.63 11.50 4.34
N ASP A 135 22.76 12.48 4.60
CA ASP A 135 22.50 12.99 5.95
C ASP A 135 21.48 12.10 6.66
N ASP A 136 21.75 11.78 7.92
CA ASP A 136 20.90 10.94 8.77
C ASP A 136 19.87 11.83 9.47
N LEU A 137 18.61 11.67 9.07
CA LEU A 137 17.49 12.52 9.49
C LEU A 137 16.45 11.71 10.24
N SER A 138 15.90 12.28 11.31
CA SER A 138 14.79 11.69 12.07
C SER A 138 13.60 12.65 12.11
N PHE A 139 12.41 12.12 11.87
CA PHE A 139 11.17 12.89 11.87
C PHE A 139 10.08 12.14 12.63
N GLY A 140 9.24 12.89 13.37
CA GLY A 140 8.23 12.31 14.24
C GLY A 140 8.83 11.65 15.47
N GLY A 141 8.19 10.60 15.98
CA GLY A 141 8.64 9.89 17.18
C GLY A 141 7.78 8.65 17.44
N GLN A 142 7.70 8.25 18.70
CA GLN A 142 6.89 7.12 19.17
C GLN A 142 5.52 7.58 19.74
N VAL A 143 5.21 8.88 19.68
CA VAL A 143 3.99 9.43 20.24
C VAL A 143 2.88 9.56 19.21
N MET A 144 1.65 9.27 19.61
CA MET A 144 0.49 9.26 18.72
C MET A 144 0.10 10.66 18.19
N LYS A 145 0.61 11.74 18.82
CA LYS A 145 0.29 13.12 18.43
C LYS A 145 1.58 13.86 18.11
N ASN A 146 1.82 14.11 16.82
CA ASN A 146 2.82 15.07 16.41
C ASN A 146 2.30 16.48 16.73
N VAL A 147 3.02 17.22 17.57
CA VAL A 147 2.60 18.57 18.03
C VAL A 147 3.33 19.70 17.30
N ALA A 148 4.39 19.41 16.55
CA ALA A 148 5.17 20.42 15.84
C ALA A 148 5.86 19.84 14.59
N GLY A 149 5.97 20.66 13.54
CA GLY A 149 6.68 20.33 12.32
C GLY A 149 5.81 19.69 11.25
N TYR A 150 6.42 19.44 10.09
CA TYR A 150 5.78 18.78 8.96
C TYR A 150 5.66 17.26 9.21
N ASP A 151 4.57 16.67 8.71
CA ASP A 151 4.32 15.23 8.83
C ASP A 151 5.11 14.44 7.76
N ILE A 152 6.43 14.48 7.88
CA ILE A 152 7.35 13.75 7.00
C ILE A 152 7.15 12.22 7.10
N PRO A 153 6.89 11.62 8.28
CA PRO A 153 6.62 10.19 8.37
C PRO A 153 5.53 9.72 7.42
N ARG A 154 4.41 10.42 7.35
CA ARG A 154 3.31 10.08 6.43
C ARG A 154 3.66 10.33 4.96
N LEU A 155 4.52 11.31 4.68
CA LEU A 155 5.00 11.60 3.33
C LEU A 155 5.83 10.45 2.76
N MET A 156 6.60 9.75 3.62
CA MET A 156 7.41 8.60 3.19
C MET A 156 6.57 7.40 2.76
N ALA A 157 5.33 7.27 3.27
CA ALA A 157 4.43 6.21 2.88
C ALA A 157 3.92 6.43 1.43
N GLY A 158 4.38 5.57 0.51
CA GLY A 158 4.07 5.67 -0.92
C GLY A 158 5.07 6.49 -1.74
N SER A 159 6.19 6.90 -1.15
CA SER A 159 7.27 7.63 -1.85
C SER A 159 8.04 6.78 -2.85
N LEU A 160 7.90 5.46 -2.85
CA LEU A 160 8.63 4.51 -3.69
C LEU A 160 10.17 4.67 -3.62
N GLY A 161 10.68 5.19 -2.49
CA GLY A 161 12.10 5.45 -2.29
C GLY A 161 12.65 6.62 -3.12
N THR A 162 11.80 7.48 -3.67
CA THR A 162 12.23 8.65 -4.47
C THR A 162 12.71 9.83 -3.61
N LEU A 163 12.39 9.84 -2.31
CA LEU A 163 12.73 10.93 -1.40
C LEU A 163 13.87 10.57 -0.44
N GLY A 164 14.27 9.31 -0.34
CA GLY A 164 15.33 8.88 0.56
C GLY A 164 15.25 7.41 0.91
N LEU A 165 16.29 6.93 1.58
CA LEU A 165 16.40 5.58 2.10
C LEU A 165 15.89 5.52 3.53
N LEU A 166 14.79 4.80 3.77
CA LEU A 166 14.30 4.53 5.12
C LEU A 166 15.29 3.64 5.88
N LEU A 167 15.64 4.04 7.11
CA LEU A 167 16.43 3.29 8.06
C LEU A 167 15.55 2.64 9.13
N GLU A 168 14.73 3.42 9.82
CA GLU A 168 13.86 2.94 10.89
C GLU A 168 12.46 3.53 10.73
N VAL A 169 11.45 2.77 11.16
CA VAL A 169 10.05 3.20 11.14
C VAL A 169 9.40 2.86 12.46
N SER A 170 8.79 3.87 13.09
CA SER A 170 7.92 3.70 14.25
C SER A 170 6.47 3.58 13.78
N LEU A 171 5.83 2.48 14.15
CA LEU A 171 4.46 2.16 13.74
C LEU A 171 3.54 2.03 14.93
N LYS A 172 2.35 2.60 14.79
CA LYS A 172 1.21 2.22 15.62
C LYS A 172 0.77 0.81 15.25
N VAL A 173 0.45 0.00 16.26
CA VAL A 173 -0.15 -1.32 16.10
C VAL A 173 -1.51 -1.35 16.78
N LEU A 174 -2.34 -2.35 16.47
CA LEU A 174 -3.64 -2.53 17.12
C LEU A 174 -3.72 -3.94 17.72
N PRO A 175 -4.54 -4.12 18.78
CA PRO A 175 -4.85 -5.45 19.29
C PRO A 175 -5.52 -6.32 18.23
N LEU A 176 -5.28 -7.62 18.29
CA LEU A 176 -6.06 -8.60 17.52
C LEU A 176 -7.54 -8.55 17.96
N PRO A 177 -8.50 -8.67 17.05
CA PRO A 177 -9.91 -8.75 17.40
C PRO A 177 -10.20 -10.04 18.19
N ALA A 178 -11.12 -9.97 19.15
CA ALA A 178 -11.53 -11.11 19.93
C ALA A 178 -12.26 -12.17 19.10
N GLU A 179 -12.98 -11.75 18.06
CA GLU A 179 -13.68 -12.63 17.12
C GLU A 179 -13.67 -12.03 15.71
N GLU A 180 -13.50 -12.90 14.71
CA GLU A 180 -13.71 -12.58 13.30
C GLU A 180 -14.65 -13.60 12.66
N ARG A 181 -15.59 -13.11 11.85
CA ARG A 181 -16.50 -13.94 11.03
C ARG A 181 -16.58 -13.36 9.63
N THR A 182 -16.72 -14.22 8.66
CA THR A 182 -16.90 -13.81 7.26
C THR A 182 -18.21 -14.39 6.74
N LEU A 183 -19.01 -13.52 6.13
CA LEU A 183 -20.29 -13.86 5.56
C LEU A 183 -20.26 -13.60 4.06
N ARG A 184 -21.01 -14.41 3.31
CA ARG A 184 -21.22 -14.30 1.88
C ARG A 184 -22.71 -14.07 1.58
N LEU A 185 -22.98 -13.13 0.67
CA LEU A 185 -24.32 -12.78 0.24
C LEU A 185 -24.33 -12.69 -1.29
N SER A 186 -25.32 -13.32 -1.94
CA SER A 186 -25.51 -13.21 -3.38
C SER A 186 -26.36 -11.98 -3.70
N MET A 187 -25.85 -11.10 -4.58
CA MET A 187 -26.52 -9.89 -5.03
C MET A 187 -25.85 -9.32 -6.28
N ASN A 188 -26.51 -8.40 -6.98
CA ASN A 188 -25.87 -7.72 -8.09
C ASN A 188 -24.92 -6.59 -7.61
N GLU A 189 -24.11 -6.03 -8.53
CA GLU A 189 -23.09 -5.02 -8.22
C GLU A 189 -23.69 -3.75 -7.63
N ALA A 190 -24.81 -3.25 -8.17
CA ALA A 190 -25.45 -2.03 -7.68
C ALA A 190 -25.96 -2.21 -6.25
N GLU A 191 -26.61 -3.33 -5.97
CA GLU A 191 -27.08 -3.71 -4.63
C GLU A 191 -25.91 -3.86 -3.65
N ALA A 192 -24.79 -4.43 -4.09
CA ALA A 192 -23.59 -4.59 -3.26
C ALA A 192 -23.01 -3.24 -2.86
N ILE A 193 -22.86 -2.30 -3.81
CA ILE A 193 -22.36 -0.94 -3.54
C ILE A 193 -23.29 -0.23 -2.54
N GLU A 194 -24.60 -0.25 -2.76
CA GLU A 194 -25.57 0.37 -1.86
C GLU A 194 -25.53 -0.27 -0.48
N THR A 195 -25.46 -1.59 -0.40
CA THR A 195 -25.42 -2.33 0.85
C THR A 195 -24.16 -2.04 1.65
N MET A 196 -22.98 -2.04 1.02
CA MET A 196 -21.72 -1.67 1.67
C MET A 196 -21.75 -0.26 2.24
N ASN A 197 -22.27 0.71 1.49
CA ASN A 197 -22.38 2.11 1.94
C ASN A 197 -23.43 2.27 3.06
N ARG A 198 -24.53 1.55 2.98
CA ARG A 198 -25.55 1.52 4.06
C ARG A 198 -24.99 0.92 5.34
N TRP A 199 -24.12 -0.10 5.28
CA TRP A 199 -23.45 -0.66 6.44
C TRP A 199 -22.40 0.28 7.03
N ALA A 200 -21.65 0.99 6.19
CA ALA A 200 -20.66 1.97 6.64
C ALA A 200 -21.26 3.12 7.47
N GLY A 201 -22.54 3.42 7.28
CA GLY A 201 -23.28 4.40 8.09
C GLY A 201 -23.88 3.85 9.40
N LYS A 202 -23.61 2.57 9.74
CA LYS A 202 -24.14 1.91 10.94
C LYS A 202 -23.02 1.48 11.88
N PRO A 203 -23.26 1.32 13.18
CA PRO A 203 -22.26 0.85 14.14
C PRO A 203 -22.08 -0.69 14.03
N LEU A 204 -21.73 -1.14 12.85
CA LEU A 204 -21.44 -2.55 12.56
C LEU A 204 -19.93 -2.78 12.58
N PRO A 205 -19.43 -3.89 13.16
CA PRO A 205 -18.00 -4.19 13.22
C PRO A 205 -17.49 -4.74 11.87
N VAL A 206 -17.82 -4.07 10.75
CA VAL A 206 -17.35 -4.44 9.41
C VAL A 206 -15.90 -4.04 9.26
N SER A 207 -15.02 -5.00 9.02
CA SER A 207 -13.59 -4.77 8.86
C SER A 207 -13.09 -4.86 7.43
N ALA A 208 -13.77 -5.60 6.56
CA ALA A 208 -13.44 -5.71 5.15
C ALA A 208 -14.67 -6.09 4.32
N THR A 209 -14.67 -5.68 3.06
CA THR A 209 -15.69 -6.06 2.06
C THR A 209 -15.01 -6.38 0.74
N CYS A 210 -15.53 -7.37 0.02
CA CYS A 210 -15.10 -7.72 -1.32
C CYS A 210 -16.32 -8.18 -2.13
N PHE A 211 -16.60 -7.53 -3.26
CA PHE A 211 -17.62 -7.98 -4.21
C PHE A 211 -16.95 -8.44 -5.50
N CYS A 212 -17.28 -9.65 -5.91
CA CYS A 212 -16.81 -10.25 -7.17
C CYS A 212 -17.81 -11.29 -7.66
N ASP A 213 -18.06 -11.33 -8.96
CA ASP A 213 -18.87 -12.36 -9.63
C ASP A 213 -20.25 -12.62 -8.97
N GLY A 214 -20.97 -11.54 -8.59
CA GLY A 214 -22.30 -11.63 -7.98
C GLY A 214 -22.31 -11.97 -6.49
N GLU A 215 -21.17 -12.04 -5.83
CA GLU A 215 -21.03 -12.34 -4.40
C GLU A 215 -20.42 -11.20 -3.62
N LEU A 216 -21.09 -10.73 -2.57
CA LEU A 216 -20.56 -9.81 -1.58
C LEU A 216 -20.06 -10.60 -0.37
N THR A 217 -18.74 -10.61 -0.18
CA THR A 217 -18.07 -11.16 1.00
C THR A 217 -17.78 -10.04 1.98
N VAL A 218 -18.21 -10.19 3.24
CA VAL A 218 -18.01 -9.21 4.31
C VAL A 218 -17.36 -9.86 5.52
N ARG A 219 -16.34 -9.21 6.08
CA ARG A 219 -15.68 -9.63 7.33
C ARG A 219 -16.13 -8.74 8.48
N LEU A 220 -16.60 -9.38 9.54
CA LEU A 220 -16.90 -8.78 10.84
C LEU A 220 -15.74 -9.06 11.78
N SER A 221 -15.26 -8.04 12.50
CA SER A 221 -14.14 -8.17 13.44
C SER A 221 -14.34 -7.29 14.66
N GLY A 222 -14.14 -7.83 15.86
CA GLY A 222 -14.25 -7.04 17.09
C GLY A 222 -14.61 -7.87 18.31
N ALA A 223 -15.37 -7.26 19.24
CA ALA A 223 -15.87 -7.96 20.42
C ALA A 223 -16.87 -9.05 20.01
N THR A 224 -16.82 -10.20 20.65
CA THR A 224 -17.66 -11.38 20.35
C THR A 224 -19.15 -11.05 20.31
N SER A 225 -19.64 -10.27 21.27
CA SER A 225 -21.06 -9.86 21.29
C SER A 225 -21.46 -9.00 20.09
N ALA A 226 -20.60 -8.07 19.66
CA ALA A 226 -20.85 -7.20 18.53
C ALA A 226 -20.84 -7.99 17.21
N VAL A 227 -19.87 -8.90 17.04
CA VAL A 227 -19.78 -9.78 15.86
C VAL A 227 -21.00 -10.68 15.74
N ARG A 228 -21.44 -11.30 16.83
CA ARG A 228 -22.66 -12.14 16.85
C ARG A 228 -23.93 -11.38 16.52
N ALA A 229 -24.10 -10.19 17.11
CA ALA A 229 -25.25 -9.33 16.83
C ALA A 229 -25.27 -8.89 15.35
N ALA A 230 -24.13 -8.47 14.81
CA ALA A 230 -24.02 -8.08 13.42
C ALA A 230 -24.30 -9.23 12.46
N ARG A 231 -23.77 -10.44 12.76
CA ARG A 231 -24.07 -11.65 11.97
C ARG A 231 -25.58 -11.92 11.85
N ALA A 232 -26.31 -11.80 12.97
CA ALA A 232 -27.76 -12.00 12.99
C ALA A 232 -28.50 -10.95 12.14
N VAL A 233 -27.99 -9.72 12.08
CA VAL A 233 -28.59 -8.63 11.28
C VAL A 233 -28.26 -8.72 9.81
N LEU A 234 -27.01 -9.08 9.46
CA LEU A 234 -26.56 -9.13 8.07
C LEU A 234 -27.11 -10.36 7.33
N GLY A 235 -27.25 -11.48 8.03
CA GLY A 235 -27.56 -12.76 7.39
C GLY A 235 -26.44 -13.26 6.49
N GLY A 236 -26.79 -14.08 5.52
CA GLY A 236 -25.84 -14.67 4.57
C GLY A 236 -25.25 -16.00 5.06
N GLU A 237 -24.43 -16.62 4.21
CA GLU A 237 -23.72 -17.86 4.48
C GLU A 237 -22.38 -17.57 5.15
N GLU A 238 -22.06 -18.30 6.22
CA GLU A 238 -20.78 -18.16 6.90
C GLU A 238 -19.67 -18.96 6.20
N ILE A 239 -18.55 -18.31 5.87
CA ILE A 239 -17.37 -18.94 5.30
C ILE A 239 -16.46 -19.41 6.42
N VAL A 240 -16.32 -20.72 6.61
CA VAL A 240 -15.55 -21.33 7.70
C VAL A 240 -14.06 -21.04 7.59
N GLU A 241 -13.46 -21.20 6.41
CA GLU A 241 -12.02 -20.96 6.17
C GLU A 241 -11.76 -19.56 5.58
N SER A 242 -12.29 -18.54 6.21
CA SER A 242 -12.26 -17.17 5.69
C SER A 242 -10.88 -16.51 5.66
N SER A 243 -9.93 -16.97 6.48
CA SER A 243 -8.56 -16.44 6.50
C SER A 243 -7.84 -16.65 5.17
N SER A 244 -8.05 -17.79 4.51
CA SER A 244 -7.50 -18.09 3.19
C SER A 244 -8.07 -17.16 2.11
N PHE A 245 -9.37 -16.85 2.17
CA PHE A 245 -10.02 -15.91 1.26
C PHE A 245 -9.40 -14.50 1.39
N TRP A 246 -9.35 -13.93 2.61
CA TRP A 246 -8.81 -12.59 2.81
C TRP A 246 -7.33 -12.49 2.51
N LYS A 247 -6.57 -13.56 2.80
CA LYS A 247 -5.17 -13.68 2.36
C LYS A 247 -5.08 -13.67 0.83
N SER A 248 -5.98 -14.38 0.12
CA SER A 248 -5.97 -14.40 -1.33
C SER A 248 -6.25 -13.04 -1.97
N ILE A 249 -7.11 -12.23 -1.34
CA ILE A 249 -7.36 -10.84 -1.75
C ILE A 249 -6.14 -9.97 -1.44
N ARG A 250 -5.61 -10.01 -0.21
CA ARG A 250 -4.44 -9.24 0.23
C ARG A 250 -3.21 -9.50 -0.66
N GLU A 251 -2.92 -10.76 -0.92
CA GLU A 251 -1.76 -11.16 -1.73
C GLU A 251 -2.03 -11.20 -3.23
N GLN A 252 -3.25 -10.84 -3.66
CA GLN A 252 -3.69 -10.86 -5.07
C GLN A 252 -3.45 -12.21 -5.75
N ILE A 253 -3.68 -13.30 -5.03
CA ILE A 253 -3.65 -14.66 -5.55
C ILE A 253 -5.06 -15.23 -5.84
N HIS A 254 -6.12 -14.49 -5.51
CA HIS A 254 -7.49 -14.81 -5.91
C HIS A 254 -7.57 -14.92 -7.45
N PRO A 255 -8.36 -15.84 -8.01
CA PRO A 255 -8.46 -16.07 -9.47
C PRO A 255 -8.69 -14.79 -10.29
N PHE A 256 -9.47 -13.86 -9.78
CA PHE A 256 -9.69 -12.55 -10.40
C PHE A 256 -8.39 -11.83 -10.80
N PHE A 257 -7.38 -11.81 -9.91
CA PHE A 257 -6.13 -11.09 -10.15
C PHE A 257 -5.17 -11.77 -11.13
N ARG A 258 -5.48 -13.01 -11.53
CA ARG A 258 -4.70 -13.81 -12.48
C ARG A 258 -5.33 -13.89 -13.88
N ALA A 259 -6.55 -13.38 -14.04
CA ALA A 259 -7.35 -13.59 -15.23
C ALA A 259 -6.92 -12.75 -16.44
N GLY A 260 -6.38 -11.53 -16.21
CA GLY A 260 -6.04 -10.60 -17.30
C GLY A 260 -4.56 -10.31 -17.41
N LYS A 261 -4.15 -9.63 -18.50
CA LYS A 261 -2.77 -9.20 -18.73
C LYS A 261 -2.46 -7.82 -18.14
N GLN A 262 -3.49 -7.04 -17.87
CA GLN A 262 -3.37 -5.73 -17.23
C GLN A 262 -4.35 -5.61 -16.07
N LEU A 263 -3.85 -5.17 -14.92
CA LEU A 263 -4.63 -4.93 -13.71
C LEU A 263 -4.62 -3.43 -13.40
N TRP A 264 -5.80 -2.84 -13.42
CA TRP A 264 -6.01 -1.44 -13.02
C TRP A 264 -6.53 -1.36 -11.59
N ARG A 265 -6.12 -0.32 -10.89
CA ARG A 265 -6.65 0.05 -9.59
C ARG A 265 -7.25 1.45 -9.67
N LEU A 266 -8.56 1.53 -9.51
CA LEU A 266 -9.30 2.78 -9.43
C LEU A 266 -9.58 3.09 -7.96
N SER A 267 -9.24 4.29 -7.52
CA SER A 267 -9.61 4.81 -6.20
C SER A 267 -10.62 5.93 -6.44
N ILE A 268 -11.86 5.70 -6.04
CA ILE A 268 -13.02 6.55 -6.38
C ILE A 268 -13.93 6.71 -5.16
N LYS A 269 -14.98 7.51 -5.27
CA LYS A 269 -15.98 7.62 -4.21
C LYS A 269 -16.67 6.27 -4.00
N SER A 270 -16.83 5.83 -2.75
CA SER A 270 -17.45 4.55 -2.41
C SER A 270 -18.87 4.40 -2.96
N THR A 271 -19.59 5.51 -3.04
CA THR A 271 -20.98 5.60 -3.53
C THR A 271 -21.11 5.62 -5.05
N THR A 272 -19.99 5.57 -5.80
CA THR A 272 -20.05 5.55 -7.26
C THR A 272 -20.79 4.32 -7.76
N ALA A 273 -21.78 4.53 -8.62
CA ALA A 273 -22.54 3.46 -9.28
C ALA A 273 -21.63 2.48 -10.06
N PRO A 274 -22.13 1.33 -10.48
CA PRO A 274 -21.39 0.42 -11.35
C PRO A 274 -20.78 1.15 -12.55
N LEU A 275 -19.51 0.82 -12.86
CA LEU A 275 -18.78 1.44 -13.96
C LEU A 275 -18.84 0.52 -15.19
N SER A 276 -19.30 1.07 -16.32
CA SER A 276 -19.28 0.37 -17.61
C SER A 276 -17.86 0.40 -18.19
N LEU A 277 -17.00 -0.52 -17.73
CA LEU A 277 -15.61 -0.65 -18.17
C LEU A 277 -15.37 -2.02 -18.80
N PRO A 278 -14.47 -2.12 -19.79
CA PRO A 278 -14.15 -3.39 -20.41
C PRO A 278 -13.32 -4.27 -19.46
N GLY A 279 -13.76 -5.49 -19.23
CA GLY A 279 -13.08 -6.46 -18.39
C GLY A 279 -13.85 -6.82 -17.11
N LYS A 280 -13.24 -7.65 -16.27
CA LYS A 280 -13.82 -8.09 -15.00
C LYS A 280 -13.49 -7.10 -13.90
N GLN A 281 -14.44 -6.87 -13.01
CA GLN A 281 -14.27 -5.98 -11.87
C GLN A 281 -14.36 -6.72 -10.54
N LEU A 282 -13.55 -6.27 -9.57
CA LEU A 282 -13.63 -6.65 -8.17
C LEU A 282 -13.63 -5.38 -7.32
N ILE A 283 -14.53 -5.31 -6.36
CA ILE A 283 -14.78 -4.12 -5.54
C ILE A 283 -14.37 -4.39 -4.10
N GLU A 284 -13.51 -3.55 -3.55
CA GLU A 284 -13.09 -3.58 -2.15
C GLU A 284 -13.32 -2.22 -1.45
N TRP A 285 -12.98 -2.18 -0.16
CA TRP A 285 -12.97 -0.98 0.67
C TRP A 285 -14.32 -0.24 0.65
N SER A 286 -15.38 -1.02 0.83
CA SER A 286 -16.77 -0.52 0.82
C SER A 286 -17.14 0.26 -0.44
N GLY A 287 -16.57 -0.13 -1.59
CA GLY A 287 -16.82 0.51 -2.87
C GLY A 287 -15.78 1.53 -3.30
N ALA A 288 -14.82 1.90 -2.45
CA ALA A 288 -13.83 2.95 -2.74
C ALA A 288 -12.67 2.48 -3.62
N VAL A 289 -12.41 1.19 -3.69
CA VAL A 289 -11.44 0.60 -4.63
C VAL A 289 -12.16 -0.32 -5.60
N ARG A 290 -11.90 -0.10 -6.88
CA ARG A 290 -12.31 -0.97 -7.98
C ARG A 290 -11.06 -1.51 -8.66
N TRP A 291 -10.93 -2.81 -8.65
CA TRP A 291 -9.95 -3.50 -9.47
C TRP A 291 -10.59 -3.83 -10.82
N LEU A 292 -9.87 -3.60 -11.90
CA LEU A 292 -10.31 -3.94 -13.26
C LEU A 292 -9.22 -4.80 -13.89
N SER A 293 -9.59 -6.03 -14.25
CA SER A 293 -8.75 -6.98 -14.98
C SER A 293 -9.11 -6.93 -16.46
N VAL A 294 -8.15 -6.55 -17.30
CA VAL A 294 -8.35 -6.35 -18.75
C VAL A 294 -7.52 -7.38 -19.51
N ASP A 295 -8.13 -7.97 -20.56
CA ASP A 295 -7.47 -8.90 -21.46
C ASP A 295 -6.64 -8.16 -22.54
N ALA A 296 -5.68 -8.87 -23.14
CA ALA A 296 -4.67 -8.28 -24.03
C ALA A 296 -5.12 -7.89 -25.43
N GLU A 297 -6.31 -8.30 -25.83
CA GLU A 297 -6.81 -8.07 -27.19
C GLU A 297 -7.36 -6.67 -27.40
N MET A 298 -7.40 -5.86 -26.33
CA MET A 298 -7.93 -4.50 -26.36
C MET A 298 -6.80 -3.48 -26.63
N ASP A 299 -7.11 -2.44 -27.36
CA ASP A 299 -6.23 -1.30 -27.55
C ASP A 299 -5.90 -0.64 -26.20
N ASN A 300 -4.64 -0.73 -25.79
CA ASN A 300 -4.18 -0.24 -24.49
C ASN A 300 -4.40 1.26 -24.31
N GLU A 301 -4.25 2.08 -25.36
CA GLU A 301 -4.45 3.54 -25.28
C GLU A 301 -5.93 3.89 -25.11
N ALA A 302 -6.81 3.22 -25.83
CA ALA A 302 -8.26 3.40 -25.69
C ALA A 302 -8.76 2.96 -24.30
N VAL A 303 -8.27 1.84 -23.79
CA VAL A 303 -8.58 1.36 -22.43
C VAL A 303 -8.06 2.35 -21.39
N GLU A 304 -6.83 2.81 -21.50
CA GLU A 304 -6.25 3.80 -20.59
C GLU A 304 -7.07 5.09 -20.54
N ALA A 305 -7.41 5.63 -21.70
CA ALA A 305 -8.22 6.85 -21.81
C ALA A 305 -9.60 6.69 -21.15
N LEU A 306 -10.27 5.56 -21.41
CA LEU A 306 -11.58 5.25 -20.85
C LEU A 306 -11.53 5.08 -19.32
N VAL A 307 -10.59 4.28 -18.82
CA VAL A 307 -10.44 3.99 -17.38
C VAL A 307 -10.09 5.26 -16.60
N ARG A 308 -9.14 6.07 -17.11
CA ARG A 308 -8.77 7.33 -16.46
C ARG A 308 -9.90 8.36 -16.50
N LYS A 309 -10.67 8.41 -17.61
CA LYS A 309 -11.85 9.27 -17.70
C LYS A 309 -12.91 8.84 -16.67
N ALA A 310 -13.26 7.56 -16.62
CA ALA A 310 -14.24 7.04 -15.67
C ALA A 310 -13.85 7.33 -14.21
N ALA A 311 -12.57 7.16 -13.86
CA ALA A 311 -12.07 7.47 -12.53
C ALA A 311 -12.17 8.97 -12.20
N ARG A 312 -11.82 9.86 -13.14
CA ARG A 312 -11.98 11.33 -12.96
C ARG A 312 -13.44 11.72 -12.77
N ASP A 313 -14.33 11.21 -13.62
CA ASP A 313 -15.77 11.50 -13.55
C ASP A 313 -16.37 11.04 -12.22
N ALA A 314 -15.83 9.95 -11.63
CA ALA A 314 -16.16 9.46 -10.29
C ALA A 314 -15.43 10.23 -9.16
N GLY A 315 -14.70 11.31 -9.47
CA GLY A 315 -13.98 12.14 -8.50
C GLY A 315 -12.76 11.46 -7.87
N GLY A 316 -12.09 10.60 -8.62
CA GLY A 316 -10.94 9.83 -8.16
C GLY A 316 -9.82 9.72 -9.20
N HIS A 317 -9.05 8.66 -9.10
CA HIS A 317 -7.90 8.39 -9.96
C HIS A 317 -7.76 6.91 -10.27
N ALA A 318 -7.05 6.59 -11.34
CA ALA A 318 -6.74 5.22 -11.74
C ALA A 318 -5.24 5.06 -11.99
N SER A 319 -4.70 3.90 -11.64
CA SER A 319 -3.32 3.52 -11.92
C SER A 319 -3.25 2.11 -12.51
N VAL A 320 -2.28 1.87 -13.37
CA VAL A 320 -1.91 0.53 -13.80
C VAL A 320 -1.17 -0.13 -12.64
N PHE A 321 -1.80 -1.08 -11.98
CA PHE A 321 -1.20 -1.73 -10.81
C PHE A 321 -0.20 -2.81 -11.21
N ARG A 322 -0.53 -3.58 -12.25
CA ARG A 322 0.33 -4.62 -12.83
C ARG A 322 0.05 -4.72 -14.33
N SER A 323 1.09 -4.89 -15.13
CA SER A 323 0.94 -5.13 -16.56
C SER A 323 2.04 -6.09 -17.04
N GLN A 324 1.70 -6.93 -18.03
CA GLN A 324 2.67 -7.78 -18.72
C GLN A 324 3.47 -7.00 -19.78
N THR A 325 2.96 -5.82 -20.20
CA THR A 325 3.65 -4.91 -21.11
C THR A 325 3.97 -3.59 -20.40
N PRO A 326 5.08 -2.93 -20.71
CA PRO A 326 5.39 -1.62 -20.16
C PRO A 326 4.25 -0.62 -20.40
N ALA A 327 3.78 0.03 -19.34
CA ALA A 327 2.80 1.11 -19.45
C ALA A 327 3.53 2.46 -19.52
N PRO A 328 3.19 3.35 -20.47
CA PRO A 328 3.86 4.64 -20.58
C PRO A 328 3.62 5.53 -19.35
N ALA A 329 2.47 5.43 -18.72
CA ALA A 329 2.14 6.11 -17.49
C ALA A 329 1.45 5.15 -16.51
N VAL A 330 2.13 4.79 -15.42
CA VAL A 330 1.58 3.89 -14.39
C VAL A 330 0.58 4.63 -13.50
N PHE A 331 0.96 5.77 -12.96
CA PHE A 331 0.11 6.55 -12.06
C PHE A 331 -0.79 7.53 -12.83
N HIS A 332 -1.84 7.96 -12.16
CA HIS A 332 -2.73 8.99 -12.72
C HIS A 332 -1.97 10.30 -12.91
N PRO A 333 -2.08 10.97 -14.07
CA PRO A 333 -1.41 12.26 -14.30
C PRO A 333 -1.80 13.28 -13.24
N LEU A 334 -0.80 13.98 -12.70
CA LEU A 334 -1.01 15.04 -11.71
C LEU A 334 -1.34 16.37 -12.39
N PRO A 335 -2.20 17.21 -11.79
CA PRO A 335 -2.30 18.60 -12.17
C PRO A 335 -0.96 19.31 -12.03
N PRO A 336 -0.64 20.33 -12.89
CA PRO A 336 0.67 21.00 -12.87
C PRO A 336 1.09 21.54 -11.50
N ALA A 337 0.15 22.07 -10.72
CA ALA A 337 0.42 22.57 -9.38
C ALA A 337 0.89 21.46 -8.43
N MET A 338 0.27 20.27 -8.50
CA MET A 338 0.68 19.11 -7.71
C MET A 338 2.05 18.58 -8.16
N MET A 339 2.30 18.50 -9.46
CA MET A 339 3.61 18.08 -9.99
C MET A 339 4.72 19.03 -9.52
N ASN A 340 4.47 20.34 -9.47
CA ASN A 340 5.44 21.30 -8.94
C ASN A 340 5.74 21.08 -7.44
N ILE A 341 4.75 20.68 -6.65
CA ILE A 341 4.96 20.31 -5.24
C ILE A 341 5.86 19.06 -5.16
N HIS A 342 5.58 18.04 -5.97
CA HIS A 342 6.41 16.83 -6.01
C HIS A 342 7.86 17.14 -6.40
N ARG A 343 8.10 17.97 -7.42
CA ARG A 343 9.46 18.40 -7.83
C ARG A 343 10.19 19.10 -6.69
N ARG A 344 9.54 20.06 -6.01
CA ARG A 344 10.14 20.77 -4.88
C ARG A 344 10.46 19.84 -3.71
N LEU A 345 9.62 18.85 -3.43
CA LEU A 345 9.90 17.84 -2.41
C LEU A 345 11.11 16.98 -2.82
N LYS A 346 11.16 16.54 -4.08
CA LYS A 346 12.30 15.80 -4.63
C LYS A 346 13.59 16.60 -4.51
N GLU A 347 13.60 17.85 -4.99
CA GLU A 347 14.76 18.77 -4.89
C GLU A 347 15.22 19.00 -3.46
N LYS A 348 14.30 18.99 -2.48
CA LYS A 348 14.64 19.21 -1.09
C LYS A 348 15.30 17.99 -0.44
N PHE A 349 14.77 16.80 -0.71
CA PHE A 349 15.25 15.55 -0.12
C PHE A 349 16.36 14.89 -0.92
N ASP A 350 16.36 15.06 -2.24
CA ASP A 350 17.31 14.45 -3.17
C ASP A 350 17.71 15.48 -4.25
N PRO A 351 18.57 16.45 -3.90
CA PRO A 351 18.92 17.56 -4.80
C PRO A 351 19.59 17.13 -6.12
N THR A 352 20.28 16.01 -6.11
CA THR A 352 20.95 15.45 -7.30
C THR A 352 20.10 14.48 -8.09
N GLY A 353 18.88 14.13 -7.60
CA GLY A 353 17.94 13.28 -8.28
C GLY A 353 18.38 11.82 -8.42
N ILE A 354 19.25 11.34 -7.52
CA ILE A 354 19.83 9.99 -7.62
C ILE A 354 18.88 8.87 -7.18
N PHE A 355 17.92 9.13 -6.29
CA PHE A 355 17.07 8.07 -5.75
C PHE A 355 15.92 7.70 -6.67
N ASN A 356 15.90 6.44 -7.11
CA ASN A 356 14.82 5.84 -7.90
C ASN A 356 14.25 6.78 -8.98
N PRO A 357 15.10 7.41 -9.85
CA PRO A 357 14.63 8.39 -10.81
C PRO A 357 13.57 7.79 -11.72
N GLY A 358 12.51 8.56 -11.97
CA GLY A 358 11.38 8.15 -12.81
C GLY A 358 10.47 7.08 -12.21
N ARG A 359 10.68 6.60 -10.98
CA ARG A 359 9.89 5.50 -10.38
C ARG A 359 8.44 5.91 -10.11
N LEU A 360 8.22 7.12 -9.66
CA LEU A 360 6.89 7.65 -9.34
C LEU A 360 6.26 8.29 -10.57
N TYR A 361 6.96 9.22 -11.17
CA TYR A 361 6.63 9.86 -12.45
C TYR A 361 7.91 10.01 -13.28
N PRO A 362 7.83 9.93 -14.62
CA PRO A 362 9.03 9.99 -15.47
C PRO A 362 9.88 11.25 -15.25
N GLU A 363 9.27 12.34 -14.79
CA GLU A 363 9.91 13.64 -14.59
C GLU A 363 10.53 13.82 -13.18
N LEU A 364 10.48 12.80 -12.32
CA LEU A 364 10.95 12.88 -10.91
C LEU A 364 12.11 11.95 -10.61
#